data_6a4d661a1c286d8e5a2b0a4ae0294ca3
#
_entry.id   6a4d661a1c286d8e5a2b0a4ae0294ca3
#
_cell.length_a   1.000
_cell.length_b   1.000
_cell.length_c   1.000
_cell.angle_alpha   90.00
_cell.angle_beta   90.00
_cell.angle_gamma   90.00
#
_symmetry.space_group_name_H-M   'P 1'
#
loop_
_entity.id
_entity.type
_entity.pdbx_description
1 polymer ?
#
loop_
_entity_poly.entity_id
_entity_poly.type
_entity_poly.pdbx_seq_one_letter_code
_entity_poly.pdbx_strand_id
1 'polypeptide(L)'
;KLVGILEEEEPLTGGRILVDGKAAGPRRSRSVAVLKEQPARTMLFSELNNMDNRCFGLSRRVGHVWRGRKIRASLRQEYGEVFGEEIFSLYPDQLSERQKCRLVYTRVLLQRPRAVFCIQPFKGADLPHRMFIWQMLKMLLDKKIAVVILAVNLADALSLAERLLRIDASGVAEEIDRSAFGSLPATAPWKYLYQEGETGNRFRP
;
A
#
# COMPACT_ATOMS: atom_id res chain seq x y z
N LYS A 1 1.36 17.89 3.89
CA LYS A 1 2.43 18.42 3.03
C LYS A 1 3.25 17.31 2.36
N LEU A 2 3.89 16.37 3.09
CA LEU A 2 4.67 15.27 2.48
C LEU A 2 3.89 14.51 1.40
N VAL A 3 2.66 14.12 1.70
CA VAL A 3 1.80 13.37 0.76
C VAL A 3 1.50 14.18 -0.49
N GLY A 4 1.13 15.45 -0.37
CA GLY A 4 0.87 16.33 -1.52
C GLY A 4 2.12 16.49 -2.42
N ILE A 5 3.31 16.54 -1.82
CA ILE A 5 4.57 16.55 -2.58
C ILE A 5 4.78 15.22 -3.32
N LEU A 6 4.45 14.07 -2.70
CA LEU A 6 4.59 12.75 -3.30
C LEU A 6 3.59 12.53 -4.44
N GLU A 7 2.39 13.06 -4.31
CA GLU A 7 1.33 13.00 -5.34
C GLU A 7 1.50 14.07 -6.44
N GLU A 8 2.51 14.92 -6.34
CA GLU A 8 2.76 16.04 -7.28
C GLU A 8 1.66 17.13 -7.24
N GLU A 9 0.85 17.15 -6.19
CA GLU A 9 -0.16 18.18 -5.94
C GLU A 9 0.45 19.45 -5.32
N GLU A 10 1.57 19.30 -4.59
CA GLU A 10 2.32 20.40 -3.99
C GLU A 10 3.75 20.47 -4.54
N PRO A 11 4.28 21.68 -4.80
CA PRO A 11 5.66 21.84 -5.24
C PRO A 11 6.64 21.52 -4.11
N LEU A 12 7.78 20.94 -4.48
CA LEU A 12 8.91 20.81 -3.57
C LEU A 12 9.63 22.17 -3.44
N THR A 13 9.48 22.83 -2.30
CA THR A 13 10.04 24.18 -2.05
C THR A 13 11.54 24.19 -1.74
N GLY A 14 12.13 23.02 -1.47
CA GLY A 14 13.56 22.86 -1.19
C GLY A 14 13.93 21.40 -1.00
N GLY A 15 15.23 21.11 -1.07
CA GLY A 15 15.73 19.75 -0.95
C GLY A 15 15.56 18.92 -2.24
N ARG A 16 15.65 17.60 -2.10
CA ARG A 16 15.51 16.65 -3.21
C ARG A 16 14.91 15.34 -2.74
N ILE A 17 14.13 14.71 -3.60
CA ILE A 17 13.64 13.35 -3.38
C ILE A 17 14.52 12.41 -4.19
N LEU A 18 15.08 11.41 -3.54
CA LEU A 18 15.88 10.37 -4.17
C LEU A 18 15.12 9.04 -4.13
N VAL A 19 15.11 8.34 -5.25
CA VAL A 19 14.62 6.96 -5.36
C VAL A 19 15.74 6.13 -5.94
N ASP A 20 16.19 5.10 -5.22
CA ASP A 20 17.38 4.31 -5.55
C ASP A 20 18.64 5.19 -5.77
N GLY A 21 18.83 6.22 -4.94
CA GLY A 21 19.95 7.16 -5.02
C GLY A 21 19.89 8.17 -6.18
N LYS A 22 18.87 8.09 -7.03
CA LYS A 22 18.69 9.00 -8.17
C LYS A 22 17.60 10.02 -7.86
N ALA A 23 17.83 11.28 -8.28
CA ALA A 23 16.83 12.32 -8.14
C ALA A 23 15.52 11.92 -8.85
N ALA A 24 14.44 11.88 -8.11
CA ALA A 24 13.11 11.65 -8.68
C ALA A 24 12.73 12.89 -9.49
N GLY A 25 12.64 12.73 -10.82
CA GLY A 25 12.20 13.79 -11.73
C GLY A 25 10.71 14.10 -11.60
N PRO A 26 10.18 14.97 -12.50
CA PRO A 26 8.80 15.44 -12.47
C PRO A 26 7.72 14.34 -12.67
N ARG A 27 8.11 13.09 -12.85
CA ARG A 27 7.23 11.93 -12.94
C ARG A 27 7.44 10.96 -11.78
N ARG A 28 7.53 11.50 -10.54
CA ARG A 28 7.69 10.73 -9.29
C ARG A 28 6.65 9.63 -9.13
N SER A 29 5.43 9.89 -9.57
CA SER A 29 4.30 8.96 -9.54
C SER A 29 4.55 7.61 -10.25
N ARG A 30 5.63 7.48 -11.04
CA ARG A 30 6.02 6.19 -11.61
C ARG A 30 6.82 5.31 -10.66
N SER A 31 7.55 5.92 -9.72
CA SER A 31 8.42 5.22 -8.78
C SER A 31 7.83 5.13 -7.38
N VAL A 32 6.88 5.99 -7.06
CA VAL A 32 6.24 6.08 -5.76
C VAL A 32 4.73 6.01 -5.94
N ALA A 33 4.05 5.18 -5.16
CA ALA A 33 2.59 5.15 -5.09
C ALA A 33 2.15 5.60 -3.70
N VAL A 34 0.95 6.21 -3.63
CA VAL A 34 0.32 6.59 -2.37
C VAL A 34 -0.99 5.82 -2.25
N LEU A 35 -1.17 5.13 -1.14
CA LEU A 35 -2.44 4.53 -0.72
C LEU A 35 -3.08 5.45 0.33
N LYS A 36 -4.16 6.11 -0.06
CA LYS A 36 -4.93 7.04 0.79
C LYS A 36 -5.66 6.30 1.90
N GLU A 37 -6.13 7.04 2.90
CA GLU A 37 -7.02 6.50 3.92
C GLU A 37 -8.25 5.87 3.26
N GLN A 38 -8.69 4.72 3.76
CA GLN A 38 -9.84 3.98 3.24
C GLN A 38 -9.80 3.83 1.71
N PRO A 39 -8.77 3.18 1.15
CA PRO A 39 -8.52 3.17 -0.29
C PRO A 39 -9.67 2.56 -1.10
N ALA A 40 -10.46 1.67 -0.49
CA ALA A 40 -11.67 1.12 -1.10
C ALA A 40 -12.74 2.18 -1.42
N ARG A 41 -12.73 3.31 -0.70
CA ARG A 41 -13.68 4.42 -0.91
C ARG A 41 -13.09 5.56 -1.72
N THR A 42 -11.81 5.85 -1.52
CA THR A 42 -11.18 7.07 -2.04
C THR A 42 -10.43 6.86 -3.36
N MET A 43 -10.12 5.61 -3.72
CA MET A 43 -9.22 5.33 -4.84
C MET A 43 -9.84 4.47 -5.95
N LEU A 44 -11.14 4.24 -5.93
CA LEU A 44 -11.86 3.56 -7.00
C LEU A 44 -12.60 4.54 -7.88
N PHE A 45 -12.67 4.22 -9.16
CA PHE A 45 -13.44 4.95 -10.16
C PHE A 45 -14.76 4.22 -10.35
N SER A 46 -15.86 4.84 -9.93
CA SER A 46 -17.22 4.28 -9.99
C SER A 46 -17.64 3.93 -11.41
N GLU A 47 -17.22 4.74 -12.38
CA GLU A 47 -17.55 4.59 -13.79
C GLU A 47 -16.77 3.49 -14.52
N LEU A 48 -15.78 2.89 -13.85
CA LEU A 48 -14.96 1.83 -14.40
C LEU A 48 -15.27 0.49 -13.73
N ASN A 49 -15.40 -0.57 -14.53
CA ASN A 49 -15.51 -1.91 -13.98
C ASN A 49 -14.21 -2.35 -13.28
N ASN A 50 -14.24 -3.51 -12.63
CA ASN A 50 -13.10 -4.04 -11.86
C ASN A 50 -11.83 -4.20 -12.72
N MET A 51 -11.96 -4.71 -13.95
CA MET A 51 -10.81 -4.88 -14.85
C MET A 51 -10.18 -3.54 -15.21
N ASP A 52 -10.99 -2.55 -15.55
CA ASP A 52 -10.52 -1.23 -15.95
C ASP A 52 -9.92 -0.47 -14.78
N ASN A 53 -10.52 -0.57 -13.60
CA ASN A 53 -9.96 -0.08 -12.35
C ASN A 53 -8.56 -0.68 -12.06
N ARG A 54 -8.36 -2.00 -12.29
CA ARG A 54 -7.04 -2.65 -12.12
C ARG A 54 -6.03 -2.15 -13.13
N CYS A 55 -6.44 -1.96 -14.36
CA CYS A 55 -5.58 -1.52 -15.46
C CYS A 55 -5.28 -0.01 -15.40
N PHE A 56 -6.01 0.75 -14.57
CA PHE A 56 -5.82 2.20 -14.46
C PHE A 56 -4.39 2.54 -14.05
N GLY A 57 -3.76 3.42 -14.81
CA GLY A 57 -2.37 3.83 -14.58
C GLY A 57 -1.31 2.88 -15.15
N LEU A 58 -1.67 1.65 -15.58
CA LEU A 58 -0.72 0.75 -16.24
C LEU A 58 -0.31 1.25 -17.63
N SER A 59 -1.18 1.97 -18.32
CA SER A 59 -0.88 2.59 -19.63
C SER A 59 0.29 3.57 -19.56
N ARG A 60 0.52 4.21 -18.43
CA ARG A 60 1.67 5.08 -18.19
C ARG A 60 3.01 4.31 -18.23
N ARG A 61 2.97 3.00 -17.94
CA ARG A 61 4.13 2.11 -17.90
C ARG A 61 4.31 1.32 -19.19
N VAL A 62 3.22 0.94 -19.82
CA VAL A 62 3.17 0.06 -20.99
C VAL A 62 2.56 0.84 -22.13
N GLY A 63 3.35 1.60 -22.88
CA GLY A 63 2.87 2.35 -24.05
C GLY A 63 2.17 1.46 -25.07
N HIS A 64 1.02 1.92 -25.60
CA HIS A 64 0.18 1.39 -26.66
C HIS A 64 -0.97 0.42 -26.32
N VAL A 65 -2.10 0.70 -26.96
CA VAL A 65 -3.42 0.04 -26.88
C VAL A 65 -3.36 -1.49 -27.06
N TRP A 66 -2.44 -1.99 -27.88
CA TRP A 66 -2.27 -3.44 -28.14
C TRP A 66 -1.79 -4.24 -26.93
N ARG A 67 -1.06 -3.63 -26.03
CA ARG A 67 -0.60 -4.28 -24.79
C ARG A 67 -1.72 -4.43 -23.76
N GLY A 68 -2.76 -3.59 -23.83
CA GLY A 68 -3.92 -3.67 -22.94
C GLY A 68 -4.65 -5.02 -23.03
N ARG A 69 -4.80 -5.60 -24.21
CA ARG A 69 -5.41 -6.94 -24.38
C ARG A 69 -4.59 -8.03 -23.72
N LYS A 70 -3.27 -8.02 -23.90
CA LYS A 70 -2.36 -9.01 -23.28
C LYS A 70 -2.35 -8.90 -21.76
N ILE A 71 -2.34 -7.68 -21.22
CA ILE A 71 -2.41 -7.45 -19.77
C ILE A 71 -3.77 -7.95 -19.23
N ARG A 72 -4.88 -7.63 -19.86
CA ARG A 72 -6.19 -8.11 -19.45
C ARG A 72 -6.31 -9.64 -19.51
N ALA A 73 -5.77 -10.26 -20.56
CA ALA A 73 -5.71 -11.72 -20.66
C ALA A 73 -4.86 -12.35 -19.56
N SER A 74 -3.66 -11.79 -19.31
CA SER A 74 -2.78 -12.23 -18.22
C SER A 74 -3.43 -12.07 -16.85
N LEU A 75 -4.13 -10.96 -16.60
CA LEU A 75 -4.86 -10.74 -15.34
C LEU A 75 -6.00 -11.72 -15.15
N ARG A 76 -6.74 -12.05 -16.22
CA ARG A 76 -7.78 -13.09 -16.16
C ARG A 76 -7.19 -14.44 -15.86
N GLN A 77 -6.09 -14.81 -16.51
CA GLN A 77 -5.41 -16.08 -16.28
C GLN A 77 -4.84 -16.16 -14.84
N GLU A 78 -4.20 -15.11 -14.35
CA GLU A 78 -3.55 -15.10 -13.02
C GLU A 78 -4.57 -15.02 -11.87
N TYR A 79 -5.66 -14.30 -12.07
CA TYR A 79 -6.62 -14.00 -11.01
C TYR A 79 -8.02 -14.57 -11.23
N GLY A 80 -8.31 -15.08 -12.43
CA GLY A 80 -9.62 -15.65 -12.79
C GLY A 80 -9.97 -16.89 -11.97
N GLU A 81 -8.99 -17.77 -11.74
CA GLU A 81 -9.16 -18.96 -10.91
C GLU A 81 -9.46 -18.63 -9.45
N VAL A 82 -8.85 -17.54 -8.93
CA VAL A 82 -8.98 -17.13 -7.52
C VAL A 82 -10.26 -16.35 -7.26
N PHE A 83 -10.75 -15.59 -8.24
CA PHE A 83 -11.86 -14.65 -8.04
C PHE A 83 -13.13 -14.98 -8.83
N GLY A 84 -13.04 -15.89 -9.78
CA GLY A 84 -14.07 -16.07 -10.81
C GLY A 84 -13.97 -15.00 -11.91
N GLU A 85 -14.21 -15.39 -13.16
CA GLU A 85 -14.12 -14.45 -14.29
C GLU A 85 -15.15 -13.32 -14.23
N GLU A 86 -16.31 -13.60 -13.65
CA GLU A 86 -17.43 -12.66 -13.54
C GLU A 86 -17.06 -11.38 -12.78
N ILE A 87 -16.17 -11.49 -11.78
CA ILE A 87 -15.77 -10.34 -10.95
C ILE A 87 -15.14 -9.20 -11.77
N PHE A 88 -14.51 -9.52 -12.90
CA PHE A 88 -13.84 -8.52 -13.72
C PHE A 88 -14.80 -7.53 -14.42
N SER A 89 -16.04 -7.95 -14.64
CA SER A 89 -17.08 -7.11 -15.24
C SER A 89 -17.85 -6.28 -14.23
N LEU A 90 -17.77 -6.61 -12.93
CA LEU A 90 -18.48 -5.91 -11.87
C LEU A 90 -17.96 -4.50 -11.66
N TYR A 91 -18.86 -3.60 -11.33
CA TYR A 91 -18.54 -2.23 -10.93
C TYR A 91 -18.28 -2.14 -9.42
N PRO A 92 -17.64 -1.06 -8.94
CA PRO A 92 -17.29 -0.90 -7.52
C PRO A 92 -18.48 -1.03 -6.55
N ASP A 93 -19.65 -0.58 -6.91
CA ASP A 93 -20.87 -0.68 -6.10
C ASP A 93 -21.34 -2.12 -5.88
N GLN A 94 -21.02 -3.03 -6.80
CA GLN A 94 -21.32 -4.44 -6.76
C GLN A 94 -20.28 -5.27 -5.99
N LEU A 95 -19.19 -4.65 -5.55
CA LEU A 95 -18.10 -5.31 -4.84
C LEU A 95 -18.22 -5.12 -3.33
N SER A 96 -17.89 -6.16 -2.56
CA SER A 96 -17.71 -6.04 -1.11
C SER A 96 -16.51 -5.14 -0.79
N GLU A 97 -16.48 -4.55 0.43
CA GLU A 97 -15.37 -3.69 0.87
C GLU A 97 -14.01 -4.41 0.79
N ARG A 98 -13.96 -5.70 1.10
CA ARG A 98 -12.75 -6.52 0.97
C ARG A 98 -12.30 -6.67 -0.48
N GLN A 99 -13.24 -6.88 -1.41
CA GLN A 99 -12.95 -6.97 -2.84
C GLN A 99 -12.46 -5.62 -3.41
N LYS A 100 -13.07 -4.52 -2.99
CA LYS A 100 -12.64 -3.15 -3.31
C LYS A 100 -11.23 -2.89 -2.82
N CYS A 101 -10.95 -3.20 -1.56
CA CYS A 101 -9.63 -3.04 -0.98
C CYS A 101 -8.58 -3.84 -1.76
N ARG A 102 -8.84 -5.13 -2.02
CA ARG A 102 -7.97 -6.00 -2.81
C ARG A 102 -7.70 -5.45 -4.21
N LEU A 103 -8.74 -4.90 -4.85
CA LEU A 103 -8.62 -4.28 -6.16
C LEU A 103 -7.60 -3.13 -6.15
N VAL A 104 -7.67 -2.23 -5.18
CA VAL A 104 -6.74 -1.10 -5.08
C VAL A 104 -5.31 -1.58 -4.82
N TYR A 105 -5.09 -2.49 -3.87
CA TYR A 105 -3.76 -3.04 -3.59
C TYR A 105 -3.18 -3.79 -4.80
N THR A 106 -4.00 -4.59 -5.49
CA THR A 106 -3.57 -5.28 -6.71
C THR A 106 -3.18 -4.29 -7.81
N ARG A 107 -3.92 -3.19 -7.99
CA ARG A 107 -3.56 -2.14 -8.94
C ARG A 107 -2.19 -1.54 -8.63
N VAL A 108 -1.92 -1.23 -7.36
CA VAL A 108 -0.61 -0.72 -6.94
C VAL A 108 0.49 -1.77 -7.19
N LEU A 109 0.22 -3.04 -6.87
CA LEU A 109 1.15 -4.13 -7.14
C LEU A 109 1.50 -4.24 -8.63
N LEU A 110 0.51 -4.12 -9.51
CA LEU A 110 0.70 -4.16 -10.97
C LEU A 110 1.51 -2.97 -11.49
N GLN A 111 1.38 -1.83 -10.87
CA GLN A 111 2.20 -0.65 -11.19
C GLN A 111 3.68 -0.85 -10.85
N ARG A 112 4.00 -1.78 -9.94
CA ARG A 112 5.35 -2.10 -9.45
C ARG A 112 6.15 -0.84 -9.08
N PRO A 113 5.66 0.00 -8.18
CA PRO A 113 6.41 1.14 -7.69
C PRO A 113 7.64 0.66 -6.92
N ARG A 114 8.61 1.53 -6.70
CA ARG A 114 9.74 1.27 -5.80
C ARG A 114 9.36 1.39 -4.34
N ALA A 115 8.45 2.32 -4.05
CA ALA A 115 7.93 2.54 -2.71
C ALA A 115 6.42 2.82 -2.74
N VAL A 116 5.73 2.40 -1.69
CA VAL A 116 4.32 2.70 -1.44
C VAL A 116 4.20 3.39 -0.10
N PHE A 117 3.58 4.56 -0.09
CA PHE A 117 3.21 5.28 1.13
C PHE A 117 1.75 4.96 1.46
N CYS A 118 1.52 4.36 2.62
CA CYS A 118 0.21 3.98 3.11
C CYS A 118 -0.22 4.95 4.21
N ILE A 119 -1.28 5.73 3.97
CA ILE A 119 -1.79 6.71 4.93
C ILE A 119 -2.80 6.03 5.83
N GLN A 120 -2.47 5.84 7.10
CA GLN A 120 -3.33 5.26 8.14
C GLN A 120 -4.10 4.01 7.64
N PRO A 121 -3.42 2.99 7.10
CA PRO A 121 -4.08 1.88 6.40
C PRO A 121 -5.05 1.10 7.30
N PHE A 122 -4.86 1.12 8.62
CA PHE A 122 -5.66 0.38 9.59
C PHE A 122 -6.75 1.23 10.27
N LYS A 123 -6.91 2.50 9.90
CA LYS A 123 -7.88 3.41 10.50
C LYS A 123 -9.32 2.93 10.30
N GLY A 124 -10.04 2.75 11.40
CA GLY A 124 -11.45 2.32 11.37
C GLY A 124 -11.66 0.86 10.93
N ALA A 125 -10.60 0.08 10.75
CA ALA A 125 -10.70 -1.34 10.41
C ALA A 125 -10.94 -2.19 11.66
N ASP A 126 -11.90 -3.14 11.57
CA ASP A 126 -12.08 -4.21 12.54
C ASP A 126 -10.94 -5.24 12.42
N LEU A 127 -10.85 -6.17 13.37
CA LEU A 127 -9.76 -7.14 13.40
C LEU A 127 -9.64 -7.98 12.11
N PRO A 128 -10.71 -8.55 11.54
CA PRO A 128 -10.63 -9.29 10.27
C PRO A 128 -10.14 -8.43 9.10
N HIS A 129 -10.55 -7.17 9.07
CA HIS A 129 -10.11 -6.26 8.00
C HIS A 129 -8.65 -5.82 8.18
N ARG A 130 -8.19 -5.62 9.42
CA ARG A 130 -6.78 -5.36 9.75
C ARG A 130 -5.88 -6.50 9.30
N MET A 131 -6.25 -7.74 9.60
CA MET A 131 -5.51 -8.93 9.14
C MET A 131 -5.45 -9.00 7.61
N PHE A 132 -6.54 -8.67 6.94
CA PHE A 132 -6.56 -8.61 5.48
C PHE A 132 -5.64 -7.53 4.92
N ILE A 133 -5.67 -6.30 5.48
CA ILE A 133 -4.76 -5.21 5.09
C ILE A 133 -3.30 -5.64 5.33
N TRP A 134 -3.02 -6.27 6.45
CA TRP A 134 -1.69 -6.78 6.78
C TRP A 134 -1.18 -7.76 5.71
N GLN A 135 -2.02 -8.69 5.26
CA GLN A 135 -1.69 -9.61 4.16
C GLN A 135 -1.40 -8.87 2.85
N MET A 136 -2.18 -7.83 2.54
CA MET A 136 -1.95 -7.01 1.33
C MET A 136 -0.61 -6.26 1.40
N LEU A 137 -0.27 -5.69 2.55
CA LEU A 137 1.02 -5.03 2.75
C LEU A 137 2.18 -6.03 2.66
N LYS A 138 2.03 -7.21 3.24
CA LYS A 138 3.02 -8.29 3.13
C LYS A 138 3.25 -8.70 1.67
N MET A 139 2.19 -8.82 0.86
CA MET A 139 2.33 -9.07 -0.58
C MET A 139 3.20 -8.03 -1.29
N LEU A 140 3.09 -6.75 -0.92
CA LEU A 140 3.95 -5.70 -1.49
C LEU A 140 5.41 -5.92 -1.09
N LEU A 141 5.68 -6.21 0.18
CA LEU A 141 7.02 -6.50 0.71
C LEU A 141 7.64 -7.74 0.04
N ASP A 142 6.88 -8.81 -0.16
CA ASP A 142 7.33 -10.04 -0.83
C ASP A 142 7.75 -9.76 -2.29
N LYS A 143 7.13 -8.77 -2.93
CA LYS A 143 7.53 -8.28 -4.27
C LYS A 143 8.64 -7.24 -4.24
N LYS A 144 9.31 -7.07 -3.08
CA LYS A 144 10.44 -6.13 -2.89
C LYS A 144 10.05 -4.67 -3.12
N ILE A 145 8.81 -4.32 -2.84
CA ILE A 145 8.32 -2.94 -2.84
C ILE A 145 8.50 -2.41 -1.43
N ALA A 146 9.19 -1.29 -1.27
CA ALA A 146 9.33 -0.63 0.02
C ALA A 146 7.96 -0.10 0.48
N VAL A 147 7.60 -0.35 1.73
CA VAL A 147 6.32 0.12 2.31
C VAL A 147 6.63 1.12 3.41
N VAL A 148 6.06 2.31 3.30
CA VAL A 148 6.13 3.36 4.32
C VAL A 148 4.72 3.57 4.87
N ILE A 149 4.52 3.27 6.15
CA ILE A 149 3.23 3.47 6.80
C ILE A 149 3.25 4.78 7.57
N LEU A 150 2.39 5.72 7.16
CA LEU A 150 2.15 6.96 7.88
C LEU A 150 1.02 6.71 8.89
N ALA A 151 1.37 6.51 10.14
CA ALA A 151 0.43 6.17 11.21
C ALA A 151 0.48 7.18 12.34
N VAL A 152 -0.67 7.45 12.93
CA VAL A 152 -0.79 8.17 14.21
C VAL A 152 -0.70 7.15 15.36
N ASN A 153 -1.31 5.97 15.17
CA ASN A 153 -1.22 4.87 16.13
C ASN A 153 -0.25 3.81 15.60
N LEU A 154 0.77 3.51 16.39
CA LEU A 154 1.85 2.58 16.00
C LEU A 154 1.46 1.10 16.13
N ALA A 155 0.40 0.78 16.87
CA ALA A 155 0.04 -0.58 17.25
C ALA A 155 0.04 -1.58 16.08
N ASP A 156 -0.55 -1.18 14.95
CA ASP A 156 -0.75 -2.07 13.81
C ASP A 156 0.47 -2.08 12.85
N ALA A 157 1.26 -1.01 12.85
CA ALA A 157 2.35 -0.83 11.91
C ALA A 157 3.64 -1.51 12.35
N LEU A 158 3.89 -1.57 13.66
CA LEU A 158 5.16 -2.08 14.21
C LEU A 158 5.38 -3.56 13.94
N SER A 159 4.33 -4.37 13.81
CA SER A 159 4.47 -5.79 13.48
C SER A 159 5.13 -6.03 12.11
N LEU A 160 4.96 -5.10 11.17
CA LEU A 160 5.55 -5.14 9.83
C LEU A 160 6.81 -4.29 9.70
N ALA A 161 7.01 -3.32 10.59
CA ALA A 161 8.06 -2.35 10.47
C ALA A 161 9.44 -2.95 10.77
N GLU A 162 10.42 -2.59 9.98
CA GLU A 162 11.85 -2.81 10.23
C GLU A 162 12.47 -1.61 10.94
N ARG A 163 11.93 -0.42 10.69
CA ARG A 163 12.37 0.85 11.28
C ARG A 163 11.17 1.75 11.59
N LEU A 164 11.29 2.50 12.67
CA LEU A 164 10.34 3.52 13.07
C LEU A 164 11.01 4.88 12.96
N LEU A 165 10.38 5.79 12.22
CA LEU A 165 10.80 7.20 12.15
C LEU A 165 9.78 8.04 12.89
N ARG A 166 10.21 8.73 13.94
CA ARG A 166 9.40 9.74 14.61
C ARG A 166 9.66 11.09 13.95
N ILE A 167 8.60 11.71 13.45
CA ILE A 167 8.68 12.99 12.75
C ILE A 167 7.95 14.04 13.58
N ASP A 168 8.58 15.16 13.79
CA ASP A 168 8.01 16.36 14.42
C ASP A 168 8.09 17.57 13.48
N ALA A 169 7.85 18.78 14.02
CA ALA A 169 7.86 20.00 13.24
C ALA A 169 9.25 20.36 12.68
N SER A 170 10.34 19.84 13.26
CA SER A 170 11.71 20.07 12.83
C SER A 170 12.20 19.07 11.78
N GLY A 171 11.48 17.96 11.59
CA GLY A 171 11.85 16.89 10.67
C GLY A 171 11.87 15.52 11.34
N VAL A 172 12.82 14.65 10.97
CA VAL A 172 13.01 13.34 11.63
C VAL A 172 13.68 13.57 12.97
N ALA A 173 12.92 13.40 14.06
CA ALA A 173 13.40 13.58 15.41
C ALA A 173 14.15 12.35 15.94
N GLU A 174 13.74 11.15 15.51
CA GLU A 174 14.30 9.89 16.00
C GLU A 174 14.13 8.77 14.97
N GLU A 175 15.14 7.92 14.86
CA GLU A 175 15.10 6.67 14.09
C GLU A 175 15.36 5.51 15.06
N ILE A 176 14.46 4.53 15.07
CA ILE A 176 14.50 3.38 15.97
C ILE A 176 14.46 2.12 15.11
N ASP A 177 15.46 1.26 15.23
CA ASP A 177 15.50 -0.03 14.57
C ASP A 177 14.61 -1.05 15.27
N ARG A 178 14.19 -2.08 14.54
CA ARG A 178 13.35 -3.17 15.05
C ARG A 178 13.89 -3.81 16.31
N SER A 179 15.20 -3.96 16.43
CA SER A 179 15.87 -4.54 17.63
C SER A 179 15.60 -3.75 18.90
N ALA A 180 15.34 -2.45 18.79
CA ALA A 180 15.05 -1.57 19.91
C ALA A 180 13.54 -1.37 20.19
N PHE A 181 12.64 -1.97 19.42
CA PHE A 181 11.19 -1.83 19.63
C PHE A 181 10.72 -2.33 21.00
N GLY A 182 11.42 -3.30 21.58
CA GLY A 182 11.13 -3.79 22.94
C GLY A 182 11.32 -2.76 24.05
N SER A 183 12.11 -1.71 23.80
CA SER A 183 12.36 -0.62 24.75
C SER A 183 11.32 0.51 24.68
N LEU A 184 10.44 0.48 23.70
CA LEU A 184 9.39 1.49 23.56
C LEU A 184 8.39 1.41 24.73
N PRO A 185 7.78 2.56 25.15
CA PRO A 185 6.96 2.61 26.36
C PRO A 185 5.82 1.58 26.37
N ALA A 186 5.65 0.91 27.50
CA ALA A 186 4.69 -0.20 27.70
C ALA A 186 3.21 0.21 27.58
N THR A 187 2.92 1.49 27.59
CA THR A 187 1.55 2.05 27.55
C THR A 187 0.90 1.97 26.17
N ALA A 188 1.66 1.60 25.14
CA ALA A 188 1.10 1.47 23.80
C ALA A 188 0.50 0.07 23.57
N PRO A 189 -0.74 -0.06 23.08
CA PRO A 189 -1.42 -1.35 22.85
C PRO A 189 -0.67 -2.32 21.92
N TRP A 190 0.25 -1.81 21.11
CA TRP A 190 1.04 -2.56 20.14
C TRP A 190 2.04 -3.56 20.74
N LYS A 191 2.40 -3.43 22.04
CA LYS A 191 3.36 -4.32 22.70
C LYS A 191 2.88 -5.78 22.67
N TYR A 192 1.58 -6.01 22.75
CA TYR A 192 1.00 -7.35 22.69
C TYR A 192 1.12 -7.97 21.29
N LEU A 193 0.91 -7.16 20.24
CA LEU A 193 1.03 -7.62 18.86
C LEU A 193 2.48 -7.97 18.48
N TYR A 194 3.43 -7.25 19.06
CA TYR A 194 4.85 -7.50 18.82
C TYR A 194 5.33 -8.82 19.47
N GLN A 195 4.87 -9.13 20.68
CA GLN A 195 5.23 -10.36 21.39
C GLN A 195 4.67 -11.62 20.70
N GLU A 196 3.48 -11.54 20.09
CA GLU A 196 2.91 -12.66 19.34
C GLU A 196 3.66 -12.95 18.03
N GLY A 197 4.31 -11.95 17.44
CA GLY A 197 5.11 -12.11 16.23
C GLY A 197 6.45 -12.83 16.46
N GLU A 198 7.03 -12.73 17.64
CA GLU A 198 8.28 -13.40 17.99
C GLU A 198 8.11 -14.87 18.42
N THR A 199 6.96 -15.23 18.97
CA THR A 199 6.63 -16.62 19.31
C THR A 199 6.10 -17.38 18.09
N GLY A 200 6.84 -17.34 17.00
CA GLY A 200 6.54 -17.92 15.71
C GLY A 200 5.67 -19.17 15.76
N ASN A 201 4.64 -19.21 14.94
CA ASN A 201 4.04 -20.44 14.51
C ASN A 201 2.74 -20.92 15.19
N ARG A 202 1.73 -20.04 15.35
CA ARG A 202 0.39 -20.53 15.72
C ARG A 202 -0.75 -20.09 14.81
N PHE A 203 -0.48 -19.67 13.59
CA PHE A 203 -1.51 -19.59 12.56
C PHE A 203 -1.04 -20.32 11.30
N ARG A 204 -1.16 -21.64 11.33
CA ARG A 204 -1.35 -22.43 10.12
C ARG A 204 -2.84 -22.44 9.77
N PRO A 205 -3.18 -22.50 8.47
CA PRO A 205 -4.51 -22.32 7.91
C PRO A 205 -5.55 -23.28 8.44
#